data_a38cb53df577d15900fcf438a57820f8
#
_entry.id   a38cb53df577d15900fcf438a57820f8
#
_cell.length_a   1.000
_cell.length_b   1.000
_cell.length_c   1.000
_cell.angle_alpha   90.00
_cell.angle_beta   90.00
_cell.angle_gamma   90.00
#
_symmetry.space_group_name_H-M   'P 1'
#
loop_
_entity.id
_entity.type
_entity.pdbx_description
1 polymer ?
#
loop_
_entity_poly.entity_id
_entity_poly.type
_entity_poly.pdbx_seq_one_letter_code
_entity_poly.pdbx_strand_id
1 'polypeptide(L)'
;MRSRRCQLVAMRDRLTARGLQRKGVGALAPGNPMMDGLQVQPLPSALDRCRRVLLLCGSRMPEAQRNLQRLVRSAMALPGRVPMALLVAVGAQPDAEALSDSLEQLGFRRSLPPSDQLGAEACWVKGACLVLIGRGCFEQWAGWAEAGIATAGTATEQLVGLGIPALSLPGPGPQFK
;
A
#
# COMPACT_ATOMS: atom_id res chain seq x y z
N MET A 1 -16.54 -8.20 24.30
CA MET A 1 -15.74 -7.34 25.20
C MET A 1 -16.70 -6.59 26.13
N ARG A 2 -16.85 -6.98 27.41
CA ARG A 2 -17.63 -6.20 28.38
C ARG A 2 -16.70 -5.18 28.98
N SER A 3 -16.71 -3.96 28.46
CA SER A 3 -15.86 -2.89 28.98
C SER A 3 -16.55 -2.17 30.15
N ARG A 4 -16.48 -2.75 31.34
CA ARG A 4 -16.80 -2.00 32.57
C ARG A 4 -15.81 -0.86 32.86
N ARG A 5 -14.76 -0.73 32.06
CA ARG A 5 -13.67 0.24 32.20
C ARG A 5 -13.70 1.42 31.24
N CYS A 6 -14.55 1.35 30.20
CA CYS A 6 -14.69 2.43 29.23
C CYS A 6 -16.11 2.96 29.26
N GLN A 7 -16.27 4.26 29.42
CA GLN A 7 -17.57 4.94 29.36
C GLN A 7 -18.07 5.08 27.92
N LEU A 8 -17.14 5.23 26.96
CA LEU A 8 -17.42 5.43 25.56
C LEU A 8 -16.35 4.74 24.70
N VAL A 9 -16.76 4.15 23.59
CA VAL A 9 -15.87 3.51 22.62
C VAL A 9 -16.06 4.20 21.26
N ALA A 10 -14.98 4.76 20.72
CA ALA A 10 -14.94 5.29 19.36
C ALA A 10 -14.59 4.18 18.39
N MET A 11 -15.43 3.99 17.36
CA MET A 11 -15.25 2.97 16.33
C MET A 11 -15.03 3.66 14.98
N ARG A 12 -14.18 3.05 14.13
CA ARG A 12 -13.90 3.58 12.79
C ARG A 12 -15.08 3.48 11.82
N ASP A 13 -16.05 2.60 12.10
CA ASP A 13 -17.20 2.38 11.24
C ASP A 13 -18.53 2.35 12.01
N ARG A 14 -19.59 2.77 11.32
CA ARG A 14 -20.94 2.86 11.89
C ARG A 14 -21.56 1.50 12.20
N LEU A 15 -21.21 0.46 11.44
CA LEU A 15 -21.79 -0.87 11.62
C LEU A 15 -21.34 -1.49 12.94
N THR A 16 -20.02 -1.41 13.22
CA THR A 16 -19.44 -1.87 14.49
C THR A 16 -19.97 -1.06 15.67
N ALA A 17 -20.07 0.28 15.54
CA ALA A 17 -20.63 1.12 16.59
C ALA A 17 -22.09 0.73 16.92
N ARG A 18 -22.94 0.55 15.91
CA ARG A 18 -24.33 0.08 16.11
C ARG A 18 -24.40 -1.30 16.76
N GLY A 19 -23.49 -2.22 16.37
CA GLY A 19 -23.39 -3.54 16.97
C GLY A 19 -23.07 -3.50 18.46
N LEU A 20 -22.21 -2.57 18.89
CA LEU A 20 -21.89 -2.33 20.30
C LEU A 20 -23.04 -1.65 21.06
N GLN A 21 -23.68 -0.65 20.46
CA GLN A 21 -24.85 0.04 21.03
C GLN A 21 -26.00 -0.92 21.32
N ARG A 22 -26.29 -1.86 20.40
CA ARG A 22 -27.29 -2.93 20.62
C ARG A 22 -26.97 -3.84 21.79
N LYS A 23 -25.70 -3.91 22.19
CA LYS A 23 -25.24 -4.68 23.36
C LYS A 23 -25.13 -3.82 24.64
N GLY A 24 -25.67 -2.60 24.60
CA GLY A 24 -25.65 -1.68 25.76
C GLY A 24 -24.30 -1.02 26.02
N VAL A 25 -23.39 -1.01 25.03
CA VAL A 25 -22.10 -0.31 25.15
C VAL A 25 -22.24 1.07 24.52
N GLY A 26 -21.84 2.11 25.24
CA GLY A 26 -21.73 3.46 24.69
C GLY A 26 -20.69 3.46 23.56
N ALA A 27 -21.14 3.63 22.32
CA ALA A 27 -20.26 3.65 21.16
C ALA A 27 -20.65 4.73 20.16
N LEU A 28 -19.66 5.33 19.51
CA LEU A 28 -19.83 6.28 18.43
C LEU A 28 -18.89 5.95 17.26
N ALA A 29 -19.19 6.46 16.07
CA ALA A 29 -18.36 6.30 14.88
C ALA A 29 -17.98 7.68 14.33
N PRO A 30 -16.92 8.30 14.84
CA PRO A 30 -16.46 9.61 14.38
C PRO A 30 -15.88 9.57 12.97
N GLY A 31 -15.53 8.40 12.46
CA GLY A 31 -14.82 8.17 11.22
C GLY A 31 -13.58 7.32 11.43
N ASN A 32 -12.84 7.09 10.36
CA ASN A 32 -11.57 6.38 10.42
C ASN A 32 -10.42 7.40 10.50
N PRO A 33 -9.74 7.57 11.65
CA PRO A 33 -8.66 8.54 11.79
C PRO A 33 -7.47 8.29 10.86
N MET A 34 -7.38 7.09 10.28
CA MET A 34 -6.36 6.78 9.27
C MET A 34 -6.57 7.53 7.95
N MET A 35 -7.74 8.16 7.78
CA MET A 35 -8.04 8.99 6.61
C MET A 35 -7.77 10.47 6.86
N ASP A 36 -7.52 10.85 8.12
CA ASP A 36 -7.28 12.24 8.48
C ASP A 36 -5.86 12.64 8.05
N GLY A 37 -5.73 13.84 7.50
CA GLY A 37 -4.44 14.42 7.13
C GLY A 37 -3.82 13.92 5.81
N LEU A 38 -4.48 13.03 5.08
CA LEU A 38 -3.99 12.61 3.77
C LEU A 38 -3.98 13.78 2.78
N GLN A 39 -2.79 14.23 2.41
CA GLN A 39 -2.61 15.31 1.45
C GLN A 39 -2.14 14.77 0.10
N VAL A 40 -2.91 15.06 -0.95
CA VAL A 40 -2.52 14.73 -2.32
C VAL A 40 -1.46 15.73 -2.78
N GLN A 41 -0.28 15.23 -3.11
CA GLN A 41 0.81 16.03 -3.66
C GLN A 41 0.77 16.00 -5.19
N PRO A 42 1.25 17.08 -5.86
CA PRO A 42 1.35 17.10 -7.32
C PRO A 42 2.15 15.91 -7.85
N LEU A 43 1.72 15.34 -8.97
CA LEU A 43 2.45 14.28 -9.64
C LEU A 43 3.77 14.81 -10.21
N PRO A 44 4.92 14.20 -9.89
CA PRO A 44 6.20 14.59 -10.47
C PRO A 44 6.25 14.26 -11.96
N SER A 45 6.82 15.17 -12.76
CA SER A 45 6.95 15.01 -14.21
C SER A 45 7.68 13.72 -14.64
N ALA A 46 8.57 13.22 -13.78
CA ALA A 46 9.26 11.94 -14.01
C ALA A 46 8.31 10.74 -14.12
N LEU A 47 7.07 10.84 -13.63
CA LEU A 47 6.05 9.79 -13.66
C LEU A 47 4.87 10.10 -14.59
N ASP A 48 4.82 11.25 -15.24
CA ASP A 48 3.68 11.70 -16.05
C ASP A 48 3.30 10.71 -17.17
N ARG A 49 4.31 10.06 -17.76
CA ARG A 49 4.13 9.14 -18.89
C ARG A 49 4.05 7.67 -18.48
N CYS A 50 4.01 7.38 -17.18
CA CYS A 50 3.95 6.03 -16.65
C CYS A 50 2.55 5.70 -16.14
N ARG A 51 2.13 4.46 -16.28
CA ARG A 51 1.07 3.90 -15.44
C ARG A 51 1.61 3.70 -14.03
N ARG A 52 0.92 4.19 -13.03
CA ARG A 52 1.36 4.19 -11.65
C ARG A 52 0.53 3.21 -10.82
N VAL A 53 1.18 2.16 -10.34
CA VAL A 53 0.53 1.12 -9.54
C VAL A 53 1.21 1.05 -8.17
N LEU A 54 0.43 1.29 -7.12
CA LEU A 54 0.91 1.17 -5.74
C LEU A 54 0.91 -0.30 -5.31
N LEU A 55 2.03 -0.78 -4.80
CA LEU A 55 2.18 -2.15 -4.32
C LEU A 55 2.33 -2.17 -2.80
N LEU A 56 1.47 -2.94 -2.13
CA LEU A 56 1.44 -3.08 -0.68
C LEU A 56 1.74 -4.52 -0.29
N CYS A 57 3.03 -4.85 -0.14
CA CYS A 57 3.51 -6.21 0.12
C CYS A 57 3.38 -6.64 1.59
N GLY A 58 2.99 -5.74 2.49
CA GLY A 58 2.95 -6.00 3.93
C GLY A 58 4.29 -5.72 4.61
N SER A 59 4.33 -5.92 5.94
CA SER A 59 5.47 -5.53 6.79
C SER A 59 6.21 -6.71 7.41
N ARG A 60 5.70 -7.94 7.28
CA ARG A 60 6.29 -9.11 7.95
C ARG A 60 7.18 -9.88 7.00
N MET A 61 8.42 -10.16 7.44
CA MET A 61 9.35 -11.03 6.73
C MET A 61 9.14 -12.51 7.15
N PRO A 62 9.33 -13.48 6.28
CA PRO A 62 9.67 -13.40 4.85
C PRO A 62 8.45 -13.22 3.92
N GLU A 63 7.24 -13.05 4.46
CA GLU A 63 6.01 -12.93 3.68
C GLU A 63 6.04 -11.73 2.73
N ALA A 64 6.60 -10.59 3.17
CA ALA A 64 6.69 -9.38 2.36
C ALA A 64 7.51 -9.60 1.08
N GLN A 65 8.60 -10.37 1.14
CA GLN A 65 9.39 -10.72 -0.05
C GLN A 65 8.57 -11.55 -1.05
N ARG A 66 7.91 -12.61 -0.56
CA ARG A 66 7.05 -13.47 -1.40
C ARG A 66 5.89 -12.68 -2.01
N ASN A 67 5.30 -11.81 -1.20
CA ASN A 67 4.22 -10.94 -1.65
C ASN A 67 4.71 -9.96 -2.71
N LEU A 68 5.85 -9.30 -2.52
CA LEU A 68 6.42 -8.39 -3.50
C LEU A 68 6.60 -9.07 -4.86
N GLN A 69 7.18 -10.28 -4.89
CA GLN A 69 7.34 -11.03 -6.15
C GLN A 69 6.00 -11.30 -6.84
N ARG A 70 4.96 -11.68 -6.07
CA ARG A 70 3.63 -11.92 -6.62
C ARG A 70 2.99 -10.65 -7.15
N LEU A 71 3.06 -9.55 -6.38
CA LEU A 71 2.49 -8.26 -6.76
C LEU A 71 3.16 -7.71 -8.03
N VAL A 72 4.49 -7.77 -8.11
CA VAL A 72 5.24 -7.32 -9.29
C VAL A 72 4.89 -8.17 -10.52
N ARG A 73 4.85 -9.50 -10.40
CA ARG A 73 4.43 -10.37 -11.51
C ARG A 73 3.01 -10.06 -11.97
N SER A 74 2.08 -9.85 -11.03
CA SER A 74 0.69 -9.52 -11.36
C SER A 74 0.59 -8.17 -12.07
N ALA A 75 1.31 -7.15 -11.60
CA ALA A 75 1.35 -5.84 -12.25
C ALA A 75 1.96 -5.91 -13.66
N MET A 76 3.07 -6.66 -13.83
CA MET A 76 3.72 -6.83 -15.12
C MET A 76 2.89 -7.63 -16.13
N ALA A 77 1.93 -8.44 -15.67
CA ALA A 77 1.00 -9.16 -16.53
C ALA A 77 -0.15 -8.29 -17.05
N LEU A 78 -0.30 -7.07 -16.55
CA LEU A 78 -1.32 -6.12 -17.04
C LEU A 78 -1.01 -5.74 -18.50
N PRO A 79 -2.02 -5.79 -19.38
CA PRO A 79 -1.81 -5.44 -20.78
C PRO A 79 -1.51 -3.94 -20.93
N GLY A 80 -0.57 -3.60 -21.81
CA GLY A 80 -0.28 -2.21 -22.15
C GLY A 80 1.11 -2.03 -22.76
N ARG A 81 1.25 -0.96 -23.56
CA ARG A 81 2.53 -0.52 -24.14
C ARG A 81 3.12 0.71 -23.43
N VAL A 82 2.39 1.23 -22.44
CA VAL A 82 2.81 2.41 -21.68
C VAL A 82 3.82 1.98 -20.61
N PRO A 83 4.89 2.73 -20.39
CA PRO A 83 5.81 2.48 -19.28
C PRO A 83 5.06 2.38 -17.95
N MET A 84 5.56 1.56 -17.03
CA MET A 84 4.94 1.31 -15.74
C MET A 84 5.87 1.73 -14.60
N ALA A 85 5.33 2.45 -13.64
CA ALA A 85 5.97 2.74 -12.37
C ALA A 85 5.26 1.97 -11.25
N LEU A 86 5.95 1.02 -10.64
CA LEU A 86 5.50 0.26 -9.48
C LEU A 86 6.03 0.95 -8.23
N LEU A 87 5.12 1.47 -7.42
CA LEU A 87 5.42 2.23 -6.22
C LEU A 87 5.27 1.30 -5.01
N VAL A 88 6.37 0.82 -4.45
CA VAL A 88 6.38 -0.13 -3.30
C VAL A 88 6.52 0.68 -2.01
N ALA A 89 5.39 1.02 -1.40
CA ALA A 89 5.40 1.73 -0.13
C ALA A 89 5.62 0.74 1.02
N VAL A 90 6.67 0.96 1.79
CA VAL A 90 7.01 0.18 2.98
C VAL A 90 6.89 1.01 4.25
N GLY A 91 6.58 0.35 5.36
CA GLY A 91 6.59 0.96 6.69
C GLY A 91 7.97 0.91 7.34
N ALA A 92 8.02 0.72 8.65
CA ALA A 92 9.29 0.55 9.35
C ALA A 92 10.06 -0.70 8.91
N GLN A 93 9.35 -1.72 8.45
CA GLN A 93 9.89 -2.96 7.91
C GLN A 93 9.03 -3.43 6.72
N PRO A 94 9.57 -4.17 5.74
CA PRO A 94 11.01 -4.42 5.52
C PRO A 94 11.73 -3.18 5.00
N ASP A 95 13.06 -3.15 5.11
CA ASP A 95 13.86 -2.14 4.42
C ASP A 95 14.01 -2.47 2.91
N ALA A 96 14.49 -1.50 2.16
CA ALA A 96 14.63 -1.64 0.71
C ALA A 96 15.62 -2.76 0.32
N GLU A 97 16.68 -2.95 1.10
CA GLU A 97 17.70 -3.96 0.84
C GLU A 97 17.15 -5.38 1.05
N ALA A 98 16.33 -5.59 2.09
CA ALA A 98 15.68 -6.89 2.32
C ALA A 98 14.74 -7.32 1.18
N LEU A 99 14.31 -6.37 0.33
CA LEU A 99 13.47 -6.66 -0.85
C LEU A 99 14.26 -6.80 -2.15
N SER A 100 15.55 -6.44 -2.15
CA SER A 100 16.42 -6.43 -3.32
C SER A 100 16.47 -7.76 -4.04
N ASP A 101 16.76 -8.85 -3.31
CA ASP A 101 16.87 -10.21 -3.85
C ASP A 101 15.62 -10.61 -4.64
N SER A 102 14.45 -10.18 -4.16
CA SER A 102 13.17 -10.46 -4.81
C SER A 102 13.07 -9.81 -6.18
N LEU A 103 13.60 -8.60 -6.34
CA LEU A 103 13.59 -7.87 -7.60
C LEU A 103 14.67 -8.39 -8.56
N GLU A 104 15.86 -8.74 -8.05
CA GLU A 104 16.92 -9.36 -8.83
C GLU A 104 16.49 -10.70 -9.43
N GLN A 105 15.85 -11.56 -8.63
CA GLN A 105 15.28 -12.83 -9.09
C GLN A 105 14.19 -12.64 -10.17
N LEU A 106 13.54 -11.50 -10.20
CA LEU A 106 12.59 -11.13 -11.25
C LEU A 106 13.26 -10.49 -12.49
N GLY A 107 14.60 -10.34 -12.46
CA GLY A 107 15.42 -9.81 -13.53
C GLY A 107 15.42 -8.28 -13.61
N PHE A 108 15.09 -7.60 -12.51
CA PHE A 108 15.29 -6.16 -12.40
C PHE A 108 16.76 -5.85 -12.07
N ARG A 109 17.21 -4.69 -12.53
CA ARG A 109 18.55 -4.16 -12.20
C ARG A 109 18.39 -2.90 -11.36
N ARG A 110 19.26 -2.74 -10.37
CA ARG A 110 19.32 -1.53 -9.56
C ARG A 110 19.66 -0.32 -10.42
N SER A 111 19.04 0.80 -10.13
CA SER A 111 19.20 2.08 -10.83
C SER A 111 19.08 3.23 -9.84
N LEU A 112 19.37 4.45 -10.30
CA LEU A 112 19.05 5.65 -9.53
C LEU A 112 17.58 6.05 -9.78
N PRO A 113 16.88 6.58 -8.78
CA PRO A 113 15.57 7.18 -8.98
C PRO A 113 15.65 8.30 -10.02
N PRO A 114 14.66 8.46 -10.92
CA PRO A 114 14.68 9.48 -11.95
C PRO A 114 14.53 10.91 -11.39
N SER A 115 14.19 11.08 -10.12
CA SER A 115 14.12 12.36 -9.41
C SER A 115 14.13 12.11 -7.91
N ASP A 116 14.81 12.98 -7.15
CA ASP A 116 14.83 12.96 -5.69
C ASP A 116 13.46 13.31 -5.08
N GLN A 117 12.63 14.04 -5.84
CA GLN A 117 11.26 14.41 -5.42
C GLN A 117 10.33 13.21 -5.25
N LEU A 118 10.73 12.03 -5.75
CA LEU A 118 9.96 10.80 -5.60
C LEU A 118 10.00 10.23 -4.19
N GLY A 119 10.97 10.61 -3.36
CA GLY A 119 11.14 10.10 -2.00
C GLY A 119 11.53 8.61 -1.96
N ALA A 120 12.02 8.05 -3.07
CA ALA A 120 12.39 6.66 -3.16
C ALA A 120 13.77 6.41 -2.55
N GLU A 121 13.88 5.41 -1.66
CA GLU A 121 15.14 4.93 -1.08
C GLU A 121 15.91 4.05 -2.08
N ALA A 122 15.20 3.34 -2.96
CA ALA A 122 15.79 2.48 -3.98
C ALA A 122 14.94 2.46 -5.25
N CYS A 123 15.64 2.22 -6.36
CA CYS A 123 15.05 2.15 -7.69
C CYS A 123 15.58 0.95 -8.45
N TRP A 124 14.69 0.31 -9.21
CA TRP A 124 14.96 -0.88 -10.00
C TRP A 124 14.28 -0.77 -11.35
N VAL A 125 14.93 -1.25 -12.41
CA VAL A 125 14.42 -1.16 -13.77
C VAL A 125 14.47 -2.50 -14.50
N LYS A 126 13.43 -2.77 -15.31
CA LYS A 126 13.39 -3.89 -16.23
C LYS A 126 12.56 -3.49 -17.47
N GLY A 127 13.25 -3.32 -18.61
CA GLY A 127 12.58 -2.79 -19.80
C GLY A 127 11.95 -1.42 -19.55
N ALA A 128 10.66 -1.28 -19.82
CA ALA A 128 9.88 -0.06 -19.56
C ALA A 128 9.20 -0.05 -18.18
N CYS A 129 9.59 -0.94 -17.28
CA CYS A 129 9.06 -1.02 -15.93
C CYS A 129 10.08 -0.47 -14.92
N LEU A 130 9.64 0.49 -14.12
CA LEU A 130 10.35 1.10 -13.01
C LEU A 130 9.75 0.59 -11.70
N VAL A 131 10.56 0.18 -10.73
CA VAL A 131 10.13 -0.13 -9.36
C VAL A 131 10.81 0.85 -8.43
N LEU A 132 10.02 1.59 -7.69
CA LEU A 132 10.47 2.49 -6.63
C LEU A 132 10.11 1.88 -5.28
N ILE A 133 11.06 1.84 -4.35
CA ILE A 133 10.83 1.44 -2.96
C ILE A 133 11.05 2.65 -2.08
N GLY A 134 10.07 2.97 -1.23
CA GLY A 134 10.17 4.13 -0.33
C GLY A 134 9.46 3.89 1.00
N ARG A 135 10.12 4.31 2.07
CA ARG A 135 9.63 4.25 3.43
C ARG A 135 8.82 5.49 3.76
N GLY A 136 7.64 5.28 4.36
CA GLY A 136 6.77 6.39 4.74
C GLY A 136 6.16 7.15 3.56
N CYS A 137 6.34 6.67 2.34
CA CYS A 137 5.87 7.33 1.12
C CYS A 137 4.41 7.00 0.77
N PHE A 138 3.69 6.24 1.62
CA PHE A 138 2.35 5.76 1.31
C PHE A 138 1.40 6.89 0.91
N GLU A 139 1.31 7.95 1.72
CA GLU A 139 0.37 9.06 1.48
C GLU A 139 0.63 9.76 0.14
N GLN A 140 1.88 10.11 -0.09
CA GLN A 140 2.33 10.76 -1.31
C GLN A 140 2.09 9.87 -2.54
N TRP A 141 2.50 8.61 -2.48
CA TRP A 141 2.42 7.67 -3.59
C TRP A 141 1.00 7.18 -3.85
N ALA A 142 0.17 7.08 -2.81
CA ALA A 142 -1.24 6.81 -2.97
C ALA A 142 -1.93 7.91 -3.80
N GLY A 143 -1.60 9.19 -3.55
CA GLY A 143 -2.13 10.30 -4.33
C GLY A 143 -1.70 10.28 -5.82
N TRP A 144 -0.60 9.62 -6.15
CA TRP A 144 -0.11 9.48 -7.53
C TRP A 144 -0.61 8.22 -8.23
N ALA A 145 -1.01 7.21 -7.47
CA ALA A 145 -1.38 5.90 -8.01
C ALA A 145 -2.72 5.92 -8.76
N GLU A 146 -2.78 5.26 -9.90
CA GLU A 146 -4.03 5.01 -10.65
C GLU A 146 -4.77 3.80 -10.09
N ALA A 147 -4.04 2.86 -9.49
CA ALA A 147 -4.58 1.68 -8.84
C ALA A 147 -3.59 1.13 -7.81
N GLY A 148 -4.07 0.29 -6.92
CA GLY A 148 -3.22 -0.46 -5.99
C GLY A 148 -3.39 -1.96 -6.11
N ILE A 149 -2.30 -2.70 -5.84
CA ILE A 149 -2.34 -4.16 -5.66
C ILE A 149 -1.78 -4.46 -4.27
N ALA A 150 -2.54 -5.17 -3.46
CA ALA A 150 -2.24 -5.38 -2.06
C ALA A 150 -2.45 -6.84 -1.62
N THR A 151 -1.81 -7.22 -0.54
CA THR A 151 -2.02 -8.52 0.12
C THR A 151 -2.90 -8.42 1.36
N ALA A 152 -3.75 -7.41 1.45
CA ALA A 152 -4.56 -7.00 2.59
C ALA A 152 -3.78 -6.21 3.67
N GLY A 153 -4.51 -5.46 4.48
CA GLY A 153 -3.99 -4.65 5.58
C GLY A 153 -4.62 -3.27 5.65
N THR A 154 -4.26 -2.53 6.68
CA THR A 154 -4.79 -1.19 6.94
C THR A 154 -4.51 -0.19 5.82
N ALA A 155 -3.34 -0.29 5.18
CA ALA A 155 -2.98 0.54 4.04
C ALA A 155 -3.90 0.32 2.82
N THR A 156 -4.46 -0.89 2.65
CA THR A 156 -5.46 -1.16 1.60
C THR A 156 -6.77 -0.42 1.89
N GLU A 157 -7.18 -0.36 3.16
CA GLU A 157 -8.38 0.41 3.57
C GLU A 157 -8.19 1.90 3.30
N GLN A 158 -7.01 2.45 3.59
CA GLN A 158 -6.68 3.86 3.29
C GLN A 158 -6.72 4.12 1.79
N LEU A 159 -6.15 3.23 0.97
CA LEU A 159 -6.16 3.38 -0.48
C LEU A 159 -7.58 3.43 -1.05
N VAL A 160 -8.44 2.51 -0.61
CA VAL A 160 -9.86 2.50 -1.00
C VAL A 160 -10.59 3.76 -0.49
N GLY A 161 -10.28 4.21 0.72
CA GLY A 161 -10.84 5.44 1.28
C GLY A 161 -10.46 6.71 0.51
N LEU A 162 -9.31 6.71 -0.17
CA LEU A 162 -8.89 7.76 -1.12
C LEU A 162 -9.59 7.66 -2.49
N GLY A 163 -10.45 6.66 -2.69
CA GLY A 163 -11.13 6.42 -3.96
C GLY A 163 -10.26 5.75 -5.01
N ILE A 164 -9.11 5.20 -4.63
CA ILE A 164 -8.19 4.54 -5.55
C ILE A 164 -8.58 3.06 -5.67
N PRO A 165 -8.81 2.54 -6.89
CA PRO A 165 -9.13 1.14 -7.10
C PRO A 165 -8.04 0.24 -6.52
N ALA A 166 -8.41 -0.74 -5.71
CA ALA A 166 -7.46 -1.67 -5.09
C ALA A 166 -7.82 -3.12 -5.40
N LEU A 167 -6.87 -3.87 -5.96
CA LEU A 167 -6.95 -5.32 -6.13
C LEU A 167 -6.27 -6.00 -4.95
N SER A 168 -7.01 -6.84 -4.22
CA SER A 168 -6.44 -7.66 -3.16
C SER A 168 -6.13 -9.06 -3.68
N LEU A 169 -4.87 -9.48 -3.55
CA LEU A 169 -4.47 -10.85 -3.89
C LEU A 169 -4.60 -11.75 -2.65
N PRO A 170 -5.22 -12.94 -2.78
CA PRO A 170 -5.28 -13.89 -1.69
C PRO A 170 -3.87 -14.34 -1.30
N GLY A 171 -3.62 -14.50 -0.01
CA GLY A 171 -2.31 -14.89 0.52
C GLY A 171 -2.43 -15.80 1.75
N PRO A 172 -1.35 -16.47 2.16
CA PRO A 172 -1.34 -17.36 3.32
C PRO A 172 -1.35 -16.62 4.67
N GLY A 173 -1.64 -15.33 4.69
CA GLY A 173 -1.63 -14.52 5.92
C GLY A 173 -2.81 -14.78 6.85
N PRO A 174 -2.71 -14.43 8.15
CA PRO A 174 -3.77 -14.62 9.14
C PRO A 174 -5.08 -13.87 8.83
N GLN A 175 -5.04 -12.97 7.88
CA GLN A 175 -6.18 -12.16 7.43
C GLN A 175 -7.13 -12.92 6.48
N PHE A 176 -6.73 -14.10 6.03
CA PHE A 176 -7.51 -14.96 5.13
C PHE A 176 -8.00 -16.26 5.80
N LYS A 177 -8.07 -16.27 7.14
CA LYS A 177 -8.63 -17.38 7.92
C LYS A 177 -10.11 -17.15 8.21
#